data_adfe8a833758c5fc05a57dc5a75ca9d1
#
_entry.id   adfe8a833758c5fc05a57dc5a75ca9d1
#
_cell.length_a   1.000
_cell.length_b   1.000
_cell.length_c   1.000
_cell.angle_alpha   90.00
_cell.angle_beta   90.00
_cell.angle_gamma   90.00
#
_symmetry.space_group_name_H-M   'P 1'
#
loop_
_entity.id
_entity.type
_entity.pdbx_description
1 polymer ?
#
loop_
_entity_poly.entity_id
_entity_poly.type
_entity_poly.pdbx_seq_one_letter_code
_entity_poly.pdbx_strand_id
1 'polypeptide(L)'
;VLKELKVDGVMNLKDETLEHLDHCQVGESAVIPVKYNKNGSLSKNSKVESEQEFEVMMRHALGKVFKVHQKILSGEVAAFPYRRKQESGCDYCAYRHICGFDQKIPGYKYRDIFEMTQSEVIAAMEADAVKENMNRDDHEKEQEKGTGSWE
;
A
#
# COMPACT_ATOMS: atom_id res chain seq x y z
N VAL A 1 6.40 1.22 -28.43
CA VAL A 1 7.48 0.78 -27.53
C VAL A 1 7.56 1.68 -26.30
N LEU A 2 7.77 3.02 -26.44
CA LEU A 2 7.92 3.90 -25.25
C LEU A 2 6.67 3.96 -24.36
N LYS A 3 5.47 3.89 -24.93
CA LYS A 3 4.21 3.87 -24.15
C LYS A 3 4.03 2.59 -23.32
N GLU A 4 4.61 1.50 -23.74
CA GLU A 4 4.58 0.20 -23.02
C GLU A 4 5.57 0.17 -21.85
N LEU A 5 6.58 1.04 -21.91
CA LEU A 5 7.61 1.18 -20.87
C LEU A 5 7.30 2.32 -19.87
N LYS A 6 6.16 3.02 -20.06
CA LYS A 6 5.76 4.09 -19.14
C LYS A 6 5.58 3.53 -17.74
N VAL A 7 6.25 4.14 -16.78
CA VAL A 7 6.10 3.78 -15.37
C VAL A 7 4.68 4.07 -14.91
N ASP A 8 4.05 3.14 -14.22
CA ASP A 8 2.77 3.35 -13.53
C ASP A 8 3.00 3.39 -12.00
N GLY A 9 2.23 4.22 -11.31
CA GLY A 9 2.34 4.40 -9.87
C GLY A 9 2.20 5.86 -9.46
N VAL A 10 2.47 6.13 -8.20
CA VAL A 10 2.43 7.49 -7.61
C VAL A 10 3.84 8.02 -7.52
N MET A 11 4.03 9.28 -7.92
CA MET A 11 5.33 9.96 -7.91
C MET A 11 5.38 10.98 -6.77
N ASN A 12 6.57 11.19 -6.22
CA ASN A 12 6.82 12.30 -5.31
C ASN A 12 6.81 13.61 -6.09
N LEU A 13 6.05 14.60 -5.61
CA LEU A 13 5.90 15.92 -6.23
C LEU A 13 7.15 16.81 -6.13
N LYS A 14 8.26 16.31 -5.62
CA LYS A 14 9.48 17.10 -5.53
C LYS A 14 9.98 17.51 -6.92
N ASP A 15 10.06 18.82 -7.18
CA ASP A 15 10.40 19.37 -8.49
C ASP A 15 11.71 18.78 -9.04
N GLU A 16 12.74 18.69 -8.23
CA GLU A 16 14.02 18.07 -8.61
C GLU A 16 13.83 16.61 -9.10
N THR A 17 12.94 15.84 -8.47
CA THR A 17 12.68 14.45 -8.86
C THR A 17 12.02 14.38 -10.22
N LEU A 18 11.03 15.22 -10.46
CA LEU A 18 10.29 15.22 -11.72
C LEU A 18 11.17 15.70 -12.88
N GLU A 19 11.96 16.75 -12.68
CA GLU A 19 12.88 17.30 -13.68
C GLU A 19 13.99 16.30 -14.06
N HIS A 20 14.50 15.50 -13.12
CA HIS A 20 15.51 14.48 -13.42
C HIS A 20 14.94 13.28 -14.18
N LEU A 21 13.65 12.98 -14.01
CA LEU A 21 13.02 11.82 -14.64
C LEU A 21 12.48 12.14 -16.04
N ASP A 22 11.98 13.35 -16.27
CA ASP A 22 11.47 13.77 -17.58
C ASP A 22 11.48 15.29 -17.71
N HIS A 23 11.94 15.77 -18.86
CA HIS A 23 11.97 17.19 -19.21
C HIS A 23 10.68 17.67 -19.90
N CYS A 24 9.58 16.93 -19.79
CA CYS A 24 8.29 17.31 -20.37
C CYS A 24 7.75 18.57 -19.67
N GLN A 25 7.53 19.64 -20.43
CA GLN A 25 7.01 20.90 -19.89
C GLN A 25 5.53 21.15 -20.22
N VAL A 26 4.99 20.46 -21.22
CA VAL A 26 3.60 20.60 -21.66
C VAL A 26 3.07 19.26 -22.18
N GLY A 27 1.83 18.92 -21.82
CA GLY A 27 1.19 17.70 -22.25
C GLY A 27 1.43 16.52 -21.32
N GLU A 28 1.29 15.31 -21.82
CA GLU A 28 1.46 14.07 -21.07
C GLU A 28 2.87 13.53 -21.26
N SER A 29 3.55 13.24 -20.15
CA SER A 29 4.85 12.58 -20.18
C SER A 29 4.75 11.19 -20.80
N ALA A 30 5.75 10.82 -21.60
CA ALA A 30 5.87 9.49 -22.18
C ALA A 30 6.52 8.47 -21.23
N VAL A 31 7.16 8.94 -20.17
CA VAL A 31 7.99 8.14 -19.25
C VAL A 31 7.32 7.94 -17.91
N ILE A 32 6.78 9.03 -17.33
CA ILE A 32 6.20 9.05 -15.98
C ILE A 32 4.70 9.37 -16.02
N PRO A 33 3.91 9.02 -14.99
CA PRO A 33 2.46 9.22 -14.95
C PRO A 33 2.08 10.67 -14.59
N VAL A 34 2.70 11.62 -15.26
CA VAL A 34 2.53 13.05 -15.04
C VAL A 34 2.01 13.73 -16.30
N LYS A 35 1.14 14.71 -16.12
CA LYS A 35 0.60 15.56 -17.20
C LYS A 35 0.70 17.02 -16.81
N TYR A 36 1.23 17.84 -17.72
CA TYR A 36 1.33 19.27 -17.57
C TYR A 36 0.29 20.00 -18.37
N ASN A 37 -0.28 21.05 -17.80
CA ASN A 37 -1.17 21.98 -18.50
C ASN A 37 -0.38 22.88 -19.45
N LYS A 38 -1.08 23.61 -20.33
CA LYS A 38 -0.45 24.56 -21.28
C LYS A 38 0.34 25.68 -20.60
N ASN A 39 0.05 25.99 -19.36
CA ASN A 39 0.73 26.98 -18.54
C ASN A 39 1.92 26.41 -17.72
N GLY A 40 2.30 25.17 -17.96
CA GLY A 40 3.39 24.49 -17.23
C GLY A 40 3.02 23.95 -15.85
N SER A 41 1.80 24.18 -15.36
CA SER A 41 1.36 23.62 -14.08
C SER A 41 0.99 22.14 -14.20
N LEU A 42 1.14 21.38 -13.12
CA LEU A 42 0.68 19.99 -13.06
C LEU A 42 -0.85 19.89 -13.18
N SER A 43 -1.30 18.95 -13.99
CA SER A 43 -2.72 18.62 -14.12
C SER A 43 -3.20 17.84 -12.91
N LYS A 44 -4.47 18.03 -12.52
CA LYS A 44 -5.13 17.22 -11.47
C LYS A 44 -5.17 15.71 -11.77
N ASN A 45 -4.95 15.32 -13.02
CA ASN A 45 -4.91 13.91 -13.42
C ASN A 45 -3.49 13.31 -13.33
N SER A 46 -2.50 14.06 -12.87
CA SER A 46 -1.17 13.55 -12.59
C SER A 46 -1.20 12.70 -11.33
N LYS A 47 -0.53 11.54 -11.36
CA LYS A 47 -0.39 10.66 -10.19
C LYS A 47 0.81 11.11 -9.36
N VAL A 48 0.66 12.24 -8.67
CA VAL A 48 1.70 12.83 -7.82
C VAL A 48 1.13 13.14 -6.45
N GLU A 49 1.95 12.95 -5.42
CA GLU A 49 1.64 13.26 -4.03
C GLU A 49 2.70 14.18 -3.45
N SER A 50 2.32 15.00 -2.48
CA SER A 50 3.27 15.82 -1.73
C SER A 50 4.34 14.94 -1.07
N GLU A 51 5.50 15.52 -0.77
CA GLU A 51 6.59 14.79 -0.10
C GLU A 51 6.11 14.14 1.21
N GLN A 52 5.28 14.84 1.97
CA GLN A 52 4.73 14.35 3.23
C GLN A 52 3.78 13.16 3.02
N GLU A 53 2.84 13.26 2.09
CA GLU A 53 1.92 12.16 1.76
C GLU A 53 2.66 10.96 1.19
N PHE A 54 3.67 11.19 0.36
CA PHE A 54 4.51 10.13 -0.18
C PHE A 54 5.29 9.40 0.92
N GLU A 55 5.82 10.11 1.92
CA GLU A 55 6.45 9.48 3.09
C GLU A 55 5.47 8.64 3.90
N VAL A 56 4.23 9.10 4.09
CA VAL A 56 3.16 8.34 4.75
C VAL A 56 2.91 7.03 4.00
N MET A 57 2.78 7.10 2.68
CA MET A 57 2.58 5.92 1.83
C MET A 57 3.74 4.93 1.94
N MET A 58 4.98 5.40 1.87
CA MET A 58 6.18 4.56 1.99
C MET A 58 6.27 3.89 3.36
N ARG A 59 6.02 4.63 4.42
CA ARG A 59 6.00 4.10 5.80
C ARG A 59 4.92 3.04 5.97
N HIS A 60 3.72 3.31 5.47
CA HIS A 60 2.62 2.34 5.49
C HIS A 60 2.96 1.06 4.73
N ALA A 61 3.55 1.18 3.52
CA ALA A 61 3.96 0.02 2.73
C ALA A 61 4.99 -0.85 3.46
N LEU A 62 6.02 -0.24 4.05
CA LEU A 62 7.03 -0.95 4.85
C LEU A 62 6.41 -1.63 6.07
N GLY A 63 5.48 -0.96 6.76
CA GLY A 63 4.72 -1.55 7.88
C GLY A 63 3.92 -2.78 7.46
N LYS A 64 3.27 -2.75 6.29
CA LYS A 64 2.55 -3.92 5.75
C LYS A 64 3.48 -5.09 5.41
N VAL A 65 4.65 -4.81 4.83
CA VAL A 65 5.67 -5.84 4.57
C VAL A 65 6.09 -6.51 5.88
N PHE A 66 6.37 -5.74 6.92
CA PHE A 66 6.74 -6.26 8.22
C PHE A 66 5.63 -7.10 8.86
N LYS A 67 4.37 -6.66 8.83
CA LYS A 67 3.22 -7.43 9.32
C LYS A 67 3.05 -8.76 8.59
N VAL A 68 3.19 -8.75 7.27
CA VAL A 68 3.12 -9.98 6.47
C VAL A 68 4.25 -10.94 6.85
N HIS A 69 5.47 -10.43 7.02
CA HIS A 69 6.61 -11.21 7.50
C HIS A 69 6.34 -11.88 8.84
N GLN A 70 5.83 -11.15 9.83
CA GLN A 70 5.47 -11.70 11.13
C GLN A 70 4.40 -12.79 11.04
N LYS A 71 3.37 -12.59 10.23
CA LYS A 71 2.31 -13.59 9.99
C LYS A 71 2.86 -14.87 9.37
N ILE A 72 3.79 -14.76 8.44
CA ILE A 72 4.46 -15.91 7.83
C ILE A 72 5.26 -16.67 8.91
N LEU A 73 6.04 -15.97 9.73
CA LEU A 73 6.84 -16.59 10.78
C LEU A 73 5.98 -17.24 11.89
N SER A 74 4.81 -16.68 12.18
CA SER A 74 3.87 -17.26 13.15
C SER A 74 3.08 -18.46 12.59
N GLY A 75 3.25 -18.79 11.30
CA GLY A 75 2.52 -19.88 10.65
C GLY A 75 1.04 -19.55 10.38
N GLU A 76 0.65 -18.28 10.29
CA GLU A 76 -0.71 -17.91 9.96
C GLU A 76 -1.04 -18.32 8.52
N VAL A 77 -1.95 -19.27 8.37
CA VAL A 77 -2.39 -19.83 7.07
C VAL A 77 -3.84 -19.53 6.74
N ALA A 78 -4.48 -18.67 7.54
CA ALA A 78 -5.89 -18.34 7.34
C ALA A 78 -6.13 -17.63 5.99
N ALA A 79 -7.12 -18.09 5.25
CA ALA A 79 -7.48 -17.52 3.96
C ALA A 79 -8.46 -16.34 4.15
N PHE A 80 -8.01 -15.12 3.88
CA PHE A 80 -8.81 -13.91 3.90
C PHE A 80 -8.73 -13.20 2.54
N PRO A 81 -9.35 -13.75 1.47
CA PRO A 81 -9.32 -13.13 0.16
C PRO A 81 -10.02 -11.77 0.18
N TYR A 82 -9.55 -10.84 -0.64
CA TYR A 82 -10.22 -9.56 -0.79
C TYR A 82 -11.46 -9.69 -1.71
N ARG A 83 -12.42 -8.79 -1.50
CA ARG A 83 -13.53 -8.56 -2.41
C ARG A 83 -13.73 -7.06 -2.59
N ARG A 84 -13.81 -6.62 -3.85
CA ARG A 84 -14.12 -5.25 -4.24
C ARG A 84 -15.31 -5.28 -5.19
N LYS A 85 -16.45 -4.78 -4.76
CA LYS A 85 -17.72 -4.89 -5.51
C LYS A 85 -18.01 -6.36 -5.86
N GLN A 86 -17.93 -6.73 -7.14
CA GLN A 86 -18.18 -8.08 -7.64
C GLN A 86 -16.89 -8.87 -7.92
N GLU A 87 -15.74 -8.23 -7.84
CA GLU A 87 -14.44 -8.85 -8.08
C GLU A 87 -13.81 -9.34 -6.79
N SER A 88 -13.20 -10.51 -6.84
CA SER A 88 -12.50 -11.09 -5.68
C SER A 88 -11.14 -11.67 -6.07
N GLY A 89 -10.26 -11.77 -5.08
CA GLY A 89 -8.98 -12.45 -5.28
C GLY A 89 -9.12 -13.94 -5.64
N CYS A 90 -10.33 -14.50 -5.51
CA CYS A 90 -10.61 -15.89 -5.85
C CYS A 90 -10.96 -16.12 -7.34
N ASP A 91 -11.30 -15.08 -8.10
CA ASP A 91 -11.85 -15.22 -9.45
C ASP A 91 -10.84 -15.82 -10.44
N TYR A 92 -9.55 -15.43 -10.28
CA TYR A 92 -8.44 -15.93 -11.12
C TYR A 92 -7.39 -16.68 -10.30
N CYS A 93 -7.75 -17.18 -9.10
CA CYS A 93 -6.82 -17.87 -8.23
C CYS A 93 -6.54 -19.30 -8.71
N ALA A 94 -5.30 -19.62 -8.99
CA ALA A 94 -4.87 -20.97 -9.39
C ALA A 94 -5.13 -22.02 -8.29
N TYR A 95 -5.21 -21.61 -7.03
CA TYR A 95 -5.41 -22.50 -5.87
C TYR A 95 -6.87 -22.62 -5.45
N ARG A 96 -7.82 -22.06 -6.19
CA ARG A 96 -9.26 -22.03 -5.83
C ARG A 96 -9.81 -23.42 -5.50
N HIS A 97 -9.39 -24.44 -6.25
CA HIS A 97 -9.91 -25.81 -6.11
C HIS A 97 -9.35 -26.58 -4.90
N ILE A 98 -8.25 -26.12 -4.33
CA ILE A 98 -7.57 -26.78 -3.19
C ILE A 98 -7.57 -25.93 -1.92
N CYS A 99 -7.87 -24.63 -2.02
CA CYS A 99 -7.84 -23.70 -0.89
C CYS A 99 -8.91 -23.99 0.16
N GLY A 100 -10.06 -24.56 -0.23
CA GLY A 100 -11.17 -24.87 0.68
C GLY A 100 -11.91 -23.63 1.22
N PHE A 101 -11.64 -22.43 0.73
CA PHE A 101 -12.35 -21.23 1.14
C PHE A 101 -13.81 -21.28 0.68
N ASP A 102 -14.74 -21.29 1.64
CA ASP A 102 -16.18 -21.19 1.39
C ASP A 102 -16.85 -20.34 2.46
N GLN A 103 -17.57 -19.30 2.04
CA GLN A 103 -18.31 -18.39 2.95
C GLN A 103 -19.41 -19.09 3.78
N LYS A 104 -19.85 -20.28 3.35
CA LYS A 104 -20.83 -21.08 4.10
C LYS A 104 -20.23 -21.73 5.34
N ILE A 105 -18.91 -21.83 5.42
CA ILE A 105 -18.20 -22.39 6.56
C ILE A 105 -17.98 -21.28 7.60
N PRO A 106 -18.38 -21.46 8.87
CA PRO A 106 -18.17 -20.46 9.90
C PRO A 106 -16.68 -20.09 10.03
N GLY A 107 -16.39 -18.78 10.09
CA GLY A 107 -15.03 -18.26 10.18
C GLY A 107 -14.43 -17.82 8.85
N TYR A 108 -14.93 -18.29 7.71
CA TYR A 108 -14.49 -17.83 6.39
C TYR A 108 -15.25 -16.58 5.94
N LYS A 109 -14.55 -15.52 5.65
CA LYS A 109 -15.13 -14.25 5.18
C LYS A 109 -14.21 -13.55 4.21
N TYR A 110 -14.78 -12.78 3.29
CA TYR A 110 -14.01 -11.85 2.48
C TYR A 110 -13.60 -10.62 3.29
N ARG A 111 -12.47 -10.06 2.92
CA ARG A 111 -12.07 -8.71 3.31
C ARG A 111 -12.61 -7.74 2.26
N ASP A 112 -13.70 -7.06 2.57
CA ASP A 112 -14.30 -6.10 1.66
C ASP A 112 -13.44 -4.84 1.55
N ILE A 113 -13.14 -4.43 0.31
CA ILE A 113 -12.39 -3.22 -0.02
C ILE A 113 -13.40 -2.20 -0.55
N PHE A 114 -13.51 -1.08 0.16
CA PHE A 114 -14.38 0.03 -0.19
C PHE A 114 -13.59 1.09 -0.96
N GLU A 115 -14.31 1.84 -1.82
CA GLU A 115 -13.73 3.01 -2.48
C GLU A 115 -13.59 4.13 -1.45
N MET A 116 -12.43 4.74 -1.44
CA MET A 116 -12.08 5.85 -0.57
C MET A 116 -11.53 6.99 -1.43
N THR A 117 -11.74 8.21 -0.98
CA THR A 117 -11.06 9.37 -1.55
C THR A 117 -9.58 9.37 -1.17
N GLN A 118 -8.76 10.08 -1.92
CA GLN A 118 -7.32 10.19 -1.64
C GLN A 118 -7.04 10.65 -0.20
N SER A 119 -7.73 11.67 0.26
CA SER A 119 -7.58 12.18 1.63
C SER A 119 -7.96 11.16 2.71
N GLU A 120 -9.00 10.38 2.49
CA GLU A 120 -9.40 9.31 3.41
C GLU A 120 -8.36 8.18 3.44
N VAL A 121 -7.76 7.85 2.28
CA VAL A 121 -6.70 6.85 2.20
C VAL A 121 -5.48 7.29 2.98
N ILE A 122 -5.01 8.53 2.79
CA ILE A 122 -3.85 9.07 3.53
C ILE A 122 -4.13 9.10 5.03
N ALA A 123 -5.28 9.60 5.47
CA ALA A 123 -5.67 9.62 6.88
C ALA A 123 -5.73 8.20 7.49
N ALA A 124 -6.23 7.21 6.74
CA ALA A 124 -6.26 5.81 7.18
C ALA A 124 -4.84 5.22 7.30
N MET A 125 -3.93 5.55 6.38
CA MET A 125 -2.53 5.13 6.43
C MET A 125 -1.80 5.72 7.64
N GLU A 126 -2.04 6.99 7.96
CA GLU A 126 -1.49 7.66 9.15
C GLU A 126 -2.00 7.01 10.44
N ALA A 127 -3.31 6.76 10.53
CA ALA A 127 -3.90 6.08 11.68
C ALA A 127 -3.36 4.66 11.90
N ASP A 128 -3.10 3.91 10.82
CA ASP A 128 -2.48 2.59 10.88
C ASP A 128 -1.03 2.69 11.40
N ALA A 129 -0.26 3.66 10.94
CA ALA A 129 1.12 3.86 11.35
C ALA A 129 1.24 4.18 12.86
N VAL A 130 0.30 4.97 13.40
CA VAL A 130 0.25 5.27 14.83
C VAL A 130 -0.01 4.00 15.66
N LYS A 131 -0.97 3.18 15.25
CA LYS A 131 -1.26 1.90 15.93
C LYS A 131 -0.07 0.93 15.89
N GLU A 132 0.69 0.93 14.81
CA GLU A 132 1.86 0.07 14.65
C GLU A 132 3.01 0.48 15.58
N ASN A 133 3.23 1.77 15.76
CA ASN A 133 4.24 2.25 16.69
C ASN A 133 3.88 1.90 18.14
N MET A 134 2.62 2.07 18.54
CA MET A 134 2.16 1.68 19.90
C MET A 134 2.38 0.19 20.18
N ASN A 135 2.05 -0.68 19.21
CA ASN A 135 2.24 -2.12 19.38
C ASN A 135 3.72 -2.54 19.44
N ARG A 136 4.62 -1.81 18.79
CA ARG A 136 6.07 -2.07 18.85
C ARG A 136 6.65 -1.74 20.21
N ASP A 137 6.28 -0.59 20.75
CA ASP A 137 6.75 -0.13 22.06
C ASP A 137 6.31 -1.10 23.19
N ASP A 138 5.13 -1.70 23.05
CA ASP A 138 4.62 -2.69 24.03
C ASP A 138 5.39 -4.03 23.92
N HIS A 139 5.74 -4.49 22.72
CA HIS A 139 6.52 -5.70 22.53
C HIS A 139 7.98 -5.56 22.98
N GLU A 140 8.61 -4.41 22.79
CA GLU A 140 9.97 -4.15 23.29
C GLU A 140 9.99 -4.15 24.81
N LYS A 141 8.99 -3.56 25.47
CA LYS A 141 8.86 -3.57 26.95
C LYS A 141 8.61 -4.96 27.54
N GLU A 142 7.93 -5.86 26.81
CA GLU A 142 7.74 -7.25 27.25
C GLU A 142 9.01 -8.08 27.12
N GLN A 143 9.81 -7.85 26.07
CA GLN A 143 11.09 -8.56 25.90
C GLN A 143 12.14 -8.13 26.92
N GLU A 144 12.21 -6.85 27.29
CA GLU A 144 13.10 -6.38 28.36
C GLU A 144 12.76 -6.96 29.73
N LYS A 145 11.48 -7.22 30.00
CA LYS A 145 11.03 -7.84 31.26
C LYS A 145 11.30 -9.37 31.34
N GLY A 146 11.40 -10.03 30.17
CA GLY A 146 11.60 -11.45 30.06
C GLY A 146 13.07 -11.92 30.22
N THR A 147 14.04 -11.02 30.02
CA THR A 147 15.48 -11.33 30.11
C THR A 147 16.08 -11.20 31.52
N GLY A 148 15.30 -10.80 32.52
CA GLY A 148 15.76 -10.53 33.89
C GLY A 148 15.67 -11.69 34.89
N SER A 149 15.40 -12.95 34.48
CA SER A 149 15.19 -14.06 35.41
C SER A 149 15.94 -15.34 35.00
N TRP A 150 17.25 -15.25 34.86
CA TRP A 150 18.13 -16.42 34.87
C TRP A 150 19.41 -16.06 35.65
N GLU A 151 19.32 -16.00 36.97
CA GLU A 151 20.42 -16.18 37.93
C GLU A 151 20.06 -17.28 38.93
#